data_9bb27072f02711e7a5faaeeb5247cdd4
#
_entry.id   9bb27072f02711e7a5faaeeb5247cdd4
#
_cell.length_a   1.000
_cell.length_b   1.000
_cell.length_c   1.000
_cell.angle_alpha   90.00
_cell.angle_beta   90.00
_cell.angle_gamma   90.00
#
_symmetry.space_group_name_H-M   'P 1'
#
loop_
_entity.id
_entity.type
_entity.pdbx_description
1 polymer ?
#
loop_
_entity_poly.entity_id
_entity_poly.type
_entity_poly.pdbx_seq_one_letter_code
_entity_poly.pdbx_strand_id
1 'polypeptide(L)'
;MYCNSCGQALVAGQPFCPRCGYASGMQPPPAPPRRWMPTGLPLGLVERRVNALALGWLIYAAAIGVLGFFGLVFAHAALSGHMGPFWHGPFESGQHFGHHWSGPGMPLFFLHFAWVALLIRFGLALAAGLGLMQKTPWGRWVAIVAGCLALFHIPFGTALGIWTLIVLLNAPNALGYDAMARG
;
A
#
# COMPACT_ATOMS: atom_id res chain seq x y z
N MET A 1 42.55 43.31 9.47
CA MET A 1 41.90 42.05 9.13
C MET A 1 42.55 41.48 7.88
N TYR A 2 42.63 40.14 7.74
CA TYR A 2 43.18 39.50 6.54
C TYR A 2 42.10 38.71 5.84
N CYS A 3 42.16 38.67 4.52
CA CYS A 3 41.21 37.86 3.71
C CYS A 3 41.47 36.37 3.93
N ASN A 4 40.43 35.60 4.32
CA ASN A 4 40.55 34.16 4.57
C ASN A 4 40.81 33.33 3.30
N SER A 5 40.62 33.92 2.09
CA SER A 5 40.84 33.23 0.84
C SER A 5 42.24 33.46 0.25
N CYS A 6 42.78 34.67 0.29
CA CYS A 6 44.03 35.01 -0.35
C CYS A 6 45.09 35.67 0.57
N GLY A 7 44.80 35.84 1.86
CA GLY A 7 45.73 36.41 2.84
C GLY A 7 45.97 37.93 2.71
N GLN A 8 45.32 38.65 1.80
CA GLN A 8 45.48 40.09 1.62
C GLN A 8 44.96 40.84 2.83
N ALA A 9 45.71 41.86 3.28
CA ALA A 9 45.25 42.76 4.32
C ALA A 9 44.04 43.58 3.85
N LEU A 10 42.97 43.57 4.65
CA LEU A 10 41.71 44.27 4.39
C LEU A 10 41.56 45.45 5.33
N VAL A 11 41.07 46.56 4.80
CA VAL A 11 40.67 47.69 5.61
C VAL A 11 39.35 47.41 6.31
N ALA A 12 39.21 47.86 7.56
CA ALA A 12 37.97 47.66 8.30
C ALA A 12 36.77 48.30 7.55
N GLY A 13 35.70 47.49 7.31
CA GLY A 13 34.49 47.95 6.61
C GLY A 13 34.45 47.68 5.12
N GLN A 14 35.48 47.09 4.51
CA GLN A 14 35.41 46.69 3.09
C GLN A 14 34.54 45.43 2.90
N PRO A 15 33.47 45.49 2.09
CA PRO A 15 32.58 44.36 1.91
C PRO A 15 33.19 43.22 1.03
N PHE A 16 34.19 43.57 0.19
CA PHE A 16 34.84 42.60 -0.70
C PHE A 16 36.34 42.75 -0.73
N CYS A 17 37.08 41.68 -0.86
CA CYS A 17 38.53 41.72 -1.04
C CYS A 17 38.89 42.28 -2.43
N PRO A 18 39.69 43.34 -2.56
CA PRO A 18 40.02 43.92 -3.88
C PRO A 18 40.90 43.00 -4.74
N ARG A 19 41.54 41.98 -4.14
CA ARG A 19 42.44 41.08 -4.84
C ARG A 19 41.73 39.81 -5.39
N CYS A 20 40.81 39.23 -4.62
CA CYS A 20 40.19 37.95 -4.99
C CYS A 20 38.66 38.00 -5.06
N GLY A 21 38.03 39.18 -4.79
CA GLY A 21 36.57 39.32 -4.80
C GLY A 21 35.82 38.61 -3.66
N TYR A 22 36.55 37.99 -2.73
CA TYR A 22 35.92 37.31 -1.60
C TYR A 22 35.19 38.29 -0.70
N ALA A 23 33.94 38.03 -0.38
CA ALA A 23 33.14 38.90 0.51
C ALA A 23 33.66 38.83 1.93
N SER A 24 34.33 39.89 2.38
CA SER A 24 34.88 40.03 3.74
C SER A 24 33.79 40.60 4.63
N GLY A 25 33.15 39.79 5.41
CA GLY A 25 32.16 40.21 6.38
C GLY A 25 30.73 39.83 6.14
N MET A 26 30.39 39.20 5.02
CA MET A 26 29.17 38.45 4.98
C MET A 26 29.32 37.20 5.83
N GLN A 27 28.93 37.30 7.08
CA GLN A 27 28.53 36.13 7.83
C GLN A 27 27.48 35.43 6.94
N PRO A 28 27.68 34.16 6.54
CA PRO A 28 26.65 33.47 5.76
C PRO A 28 25.32 33.73 6.46
N PRO A 29 24.25 34.11 5.71
CA PRO A 29 22.96 34.36 6.34
C PRO A 29 22.70 33.24 7.32
N PRO A 30 22.25 33.53 8.55
CA PRO A 30 21.99 32.50 9.56
C PRO A 30 21.17 31.43 8.83
N ALA A 31 21.67 30.18 8.81
CA ALA A 31 21.03 29.09 8.13
C ALA A 31 19.53 29.17 8.49
N PRO A 32 18.62 29.20 7.52
CA PRO A 32 17.20 29.36 7.81
C PRO A 32 16.90 28.43 8.97
N PRO A 33 16.16 28.88 10.00
CA PRO A 33 15.87 28.03 11.16
C PRO A 33 15.44 26.71 10.61
N ARG A 34 16.15 25.64 10.97
CA ARG A 34 15.78 24.29 10.50
C ARG A 34 14.30 24.20 10.78
N ARG A 35 13.50 24.42 9.72
CA ARG A 35 12.04 24.33 9.81
C ARG A 35 11.85 23.06 10.60
N TRP A 36 11.21 23.14 11.76
CA TRP A 36 10.90 22.01 12.61
C TRP A 36 10.30 20.95 11.71
N MET A 37 11.16 20.15 11.10
CA MET A 37 10.70 18.88 10.55
C MET A 37 10.25 18.16 11.79
N PRO A 38 8.95 17.82 11.89
CA PRO A 38 8.52 16.97 12.97
C PRO A 38 9.51 15.82 12.94
N THR A 39 10.23 15.64 14.06
CA THR A 39 11.27 14.62 14.20
C THR A 39 10.68 13.35 13.64
N GLY A 40 11.06 13.03 12.37
CA GLY A 40 10.46 11.92 11.65
C GLY A 40 10.57 10.72 12.57
N LEU A 41 9.50 9.92 12.66
CA LEU A 41 9.58 8.69 13.42
C LEU A 41 10.91 8.02 13.06
N PRO A 42 11.70 7.53 14.02
CA PRO A 42 12.96 6.89 13.72
C PRO A 42 12.73 5.85 12.61
N LEU A 43 13.51 5.92 11.53
CA LEU A 43 13.32 5.11 10.31
C LEU A 43 13.02 3.65 10.62
N GLY A 44 13.62 3.09 11.69
CA GLY A 44 13.34 1.73 12.15
C GLY A 44 11.90 1.49 12.61
N LEU A 45 11.19 2.50 13.13
CA LEU A 45 9.76 2.35 13.47
C LEU A 45 8.88 2.40 12.23
N VAL A 46 9.22 3.22 11.25
CA VAL A 46 8.50 3.27 9.96
C VAL A 46 8.68 1.95 9.24
N GLU A 47 9.90 1.45 9.15
CA GLU A 47 10.22 0.16 8.53
C GLU A 47 9.46 -0.99 9.19
N ARG A 48 9.44 -1.05 10.52
CA ARG A 48 8.69 -2.09 11.25
C ARG A 48 7.19 -2.04 10.95
N ARG A 49 6.60 -0.85 10.85
CA ARG A 49 5.18 -0.68 10.50
C ARG A 49 4.89 -1.11 9.08
N VAL A 50 5.76 -0.74 8.13
CA VAL A 50 5.63 -1.11 6.72
C VAL A 50 5.77 -2.63 6.55
N ASN A 51 6.73 -3.25 7.22
CA ASN A 51 6.91 -4.71 7.17
C ASN A 51 5.73 -5.46 7.79
N ALA A 52 5.19 -4.98 8.91
CA ALA A 52 3.98 -5.55 9.49
C ALA A 52 2.76 -5.43 8.55
N LEU A 53 2.63 -4.29 7.86
CA LEU A 53 1.58 -4.09 6.87
C LEU A 53 1.77 -5.01 5.65
N ALA A 54 3.00 -5.15 5.15
CA ALA A 54 3.34 -6.06 4.06
C ALA A 54 2.97 -7.51 4.41
N LEU A 55 3.32 -7.96 5.62
CA LEU A 55 2.95 -9.28 6.13
C LEU A 55 1.43 -9.45 6.22
N GLY A 56 0.71 -8.42 6.69
CA GLY A 56 -0.76 -8.41 6.73
C GLY A 56 -1.37 -8.62 5.34
N TRP A 57 -0.85 -7.96 4.31
CA TRP A 57 -1.28 -8.13 2.92
C TRP A 57 -0.98 -9.53 2.37
N LEU A 58 0.16 -10.13 2.70
CA LEU A 58 0.51 -11.48 2.28
C LEU A 58 -0.39 -12.54 2.94
N ILE A 59 -0.66 -12.40 4.24
CA ILE A 59 -1.60 -13.27 4.96
C ILE A 59 -3.01 -13.14 4.36
N TYR A 60 -3.46 -11.91 4.09
CA TYR A 60 -4.76 -11.66 3.48
C TYR A 60 -4.85 -12.25 2.06
N ALA A 61 -3.80 -12.12 1.25
CA ALA A 61 -3.72 -12.74 -0.06
C ALA A 61 -3.80 -14.28 0.05
N ALA A 62 -3.04 -14.89 0.95
CA ALA A 62 -3.07 -16.33 1.18
C ALA A 62 -4.48 -16.80 1.60
N ALA A 63 -5.12 -16.08 2.53
CA ALA A 63 -6.47 -16.40 2.98
C ALA A 63 -7.50 -16.31 1.83
N ILE A 64 -7.49 -15.22 1.04
CA ILE A 64 -8.36 -15.07 -0.13
C ILE A 64 -8.07 -16.14 -1.18
N GLY A 65 -6.80 -16.42 -1.45
CA GLY A 65 -6.40 -17.43 -2.43
C GLY A 65 -6.93 -18.80 -2.04
N VAL A 66 -6.66 -19.23 -0.81
CA VAL A 66 -7.08 -20.54 -0.32
C VAL A 66 -8.60 -20.63 -0.19
N LEU A 67 -9.21 -19.75 0.60
CA LEU A 67 -10.67 -19.82 0.86
C LEU A 67 -11.48 -19.54 -0.39
N GLY A 68 -11.05 -18.58 -1.22
CA GLY A 68 -11.72 -18.24 -2.47
C GLY A 68 -11.62 -19.38 -3.49
N PHE A 69 -10.45 -20.00 -3.63
CA PHE A 69 -10.25 -21.14 -4.51
C PHE A 69 -11.16 -22.31 -4.12
N PHE A 70 -11.08 -22.76 -2.86
CA PHE A 70 -11.91 -23.87 -2.39
C PHE A 70 -13.40 -23.53 -2.43
N GLY A 71 -13.78 -22.30 -2.08
CA GLY A 71 -15.17 -21.84 -2.17
C GLY A 71 -15.72 -21.88 -3.59
N LEU A 72 -14.92 -21.43 -4.59
CA LEU A 72 -15.33 -21.46 -6.00
C LEU A 72 -15.33 -22.88 -6.57
N VAL A 73 -14.37 -23.73 -6.20
CA VAL A 73 -14.37 -25.15 -6.59
C VAL A 73 -15.62 -25.85 -6.04
N PHE A 74 -15.93 -25.63 -4.77
CA PHE A 74 -17.13 -26.17 -4.16
C PHE A 74 -18.41 -25.66 -4.83
N ALA A 75 -18.51 -24.35 -5.07
CA ALA A 75 -19.64 -23.76 -5.78
C ALA A 75 -19.79 -24.32 -7.20
N HIS A 76 -18.66 -24.48 -7.91
CA HIS A 76 -18.67 -25.09 -9.24
C HIS A 76 -19.17 -26.54 -9.19
N ALA A 77 -18.68 -27.35 -8.26
CA ALA A 77 -19.11 -28.74 -8.09
C ALA A 77 -20.60 -28.86 -7.72
N ALA A 78 -21.09 -27.96 -6.86
CA ALA A 78 -22.49 -27.90 -6.47
C ALA A 78 -23.41 -27.52 -7.65
N LEU A 79 -23.03 -26.51 -8.45
CA LEU A 79 -23.80 -26.01 -9.57
C LEU A 79 -23.75 -26.95 -10.79
N SER A 80 -22.67 -27.73 -10.96
CA SER A 80 -22.52 -28.70 -12.04
C SER A 80 -23.17 -30.06 -11.76
N GLY A 81 -23.82 -30.21 -10.62
CA GLY A 81 -24.49 -31.44 -10.23
C GLY A 81 -23.58 -32.62 -9.87
N HIS A 82 -22.28 -32.37 -9.73
CA HIS A 82 -21.30 -33.40 -9.33
C HIS A 82 -21.35 -33.74 -7.85
N MET A 83 -22.01 -32.94 -7.01
CA MET A 83 -22.36 -33.32 -5.65
C MET A 83 -23.57 -34.24 -5.69
N GLY A 84 -23.32 -35.55 -5.64
CA GLY A 84 -24.32 -36.57 -5.55
C GLY A 84 -25.21 -36.41 -4.28
N PRO A 85 -26.06 -37.40 -3.96
CA PRO A 85 -27.26 -37.31 -3.10
C PRO A 85 -27.00 -36.85 -1.64
N PHE A 86 -25.80 -36.44 -1.29
CA PHE A 86 -25.46 -35.99 0.05
C PHE A 86 -26.13 -34.65 0.46
N TRP A 87 -26.69 -33.89 -0.50
CA TRP A 87 -27.34 -32.59 -0.25
C TRP A 87 -28.84 -32.59 -0.36
N HIS A 88 -29.49 -33.76 -0.45
CA HIS A 88 -30.95 -33.86 -0.25
C HIS A 88 -31.24 -33.66 1.24
N GLY A 89 -30.99 -32.45 1.74
CA GLY A 89 -31.39 -32.03 3.08
C GLY A 89 -32.90 -31.77 3.12
N PRO A 90 -33.50 -31.70 4.34
CA PRO A 90 -34.95 -31.58 4.55
C PRO A 90 -35.58 -30.26 4.06
N PHE A 91 -34.85 -29.46 3.29
CA PHE A 91 -35.33 -28.20 2.68
C PHE A 91 -35.97 -28.33 1.30
N GLU A 92 -36.16 -29.57 0.77
CA GLU A 92 -36.76 -29.79 -0.56
C GLU A 92 -38.28 -29.59 -0.62
N SER A 93 -38.93 -29.18 0.47
CA SER A 93 -40.38 -28.89 0.51
C SER A 93 -40.74 -27.44 0.14
N GLY A 94 -39.83 -26.65 -0.38
CA GLY A 94 -40.04 -25.25 -0.80
C GLY A 94 -40.08 -25.05 -2.30
N GLN A 95 -40.67 -26.01 -3.06
CA GLN A 95 -40.97 -25.82 -4.48
C GLN A 95 -42.12 -24.82 -4.62
N HIS A 96 -41.85 -23.55 -4.89
CA HIS A 96 -42.76 -22.64 -5.64
C HIS A 96 -42.32 -21.17 -5.70
N PHE A 97 -41.11 -20.82 -5.31
CA PHE A 97 -40.64 -19.43 -5.54
C PHE A 97 -39.39 -19.43 -6.41
N GLY A 98 -39.55 -19.17 -7.72
CA GLY A 98 -38.40 -18.74 -8.51
C GLY A 98 -38.19 -19.39 -9.88
N HIS A 99 -39.19 -19.83 -10.60
CA HIS A 99 -39.04 -20.44 -11.93
C HIS A 99 -38.81 -19.47 -13.10
N HIS A 100 -38.43 -18.20 -12.88
CA HIS A 100 -38.38 -17.26 -14.01
C HIS A 100 -36.99 -16.70 -14.37
N TRP A 101 -35.89 -17.12 -13.69
CA TRP A 101 -34.59 -16.53 -13.98
C TRP A 101 -33.42 -17.50 -14.16
N SER A 102 -33.65 -18.79 -14.26
CA SER A 102 -32.55 -19.76 -14.39
C SER A 102 -32.57 -20.46 -15.75
N GLY A 103 -32.15 -19.75 -16.79
CA GLY A 103 -31.54 -20.45 -17.91
C GLY A 103 -30.24 -21.13 -17.43
N PRO A 104 -29.93 -22.36 -17.85
CA PRO A 104 -28.81 -23.15 -17.36
C PRO A 104 -27.41 -22.50 -17.57
N GLY A 105 -27.31 -21.40 -18.31
CA GLY A 105 -26.08 -20.68 -18.57
C GLY A 105 -25.79 -19.51 -17.61
N MET A 106 -26.79 -18.96 -16.92
CA MET A 106 -26.59 -17.78 -16.07
C MET A 106 -25.68 -18.01 -14.84
N PRO A 107 -25.89 -19.08 -14.04
CA PRO A 107 -25.02 -19.29 -12.86
C PRO A 107 -23.59 -19.61 -13.24
N LEU A 108 -23.33 -20.28 -14.34
CA LEU A 108 -21.97 -20.56 -14.82
C LEU A 108 -21.27 -19.31 -15.32
N PHE A 109 -21.98 -18.38 -15.96
CA PHE A 109 -21.41 -17.09 -16.35
C PHE A 109 -20.92 -16.28 -15.14
N PHE A 110 -21.76 -16.15 -14.11
CA PHE A 110 -21.37 -15.48 -12.86
C PHE A 110 -20.18 -16.16 -12.17
N LEU A 111 -20.08 -17.47 -12.26
CA LEU A 111 -18.98 -18.23 -11.70
C LEU A 111 -17.65 -17.93 -12.41
N HIS A 112 -17.65 -17.80 -13.73
CA HIS A 112 -16.45 -17.37 -14.48
C HIS A 112 -16.03 -15.97 -14.11
N PHE A 113 -17.00 -15.05 -13.97
CA PHE A 113 -16.72 -13.70 -13.51
C PHE A 113 -16.14 -13.68 -12.08
N ALA A 114 -16.65 -14.54 -11.19
CA ALA A 114 -16.12 -14.68 -9.83
C ALA A 114 -14.68 -15.19 -9.82
N TRP A 115 -14.30 -16.11 -10.72
CA TRP A 115 -12.93 -16.57 -10.87
C TRP A 115 -11.99 -15.42 -11.29
N VAL A 116 -12.39 -14.63 -12.28
CA VAL A 116 -11.60 -13.47 -12.74
C VAL A 116 -11.46 -12.45 -11.61
N ALA A 117 -12.55 -12.14 -10.92
CA ALA A 117 -12.54 -11.23 -9.78
C ALA A 117 -11.62 -11.71 -8.63
N LEU A 118 -11.65 -13.02 -8.34
CA LEU A 118 -10.75 -13.63 -7.35
C LEU A 118 -9.27 -13.47 -7.75
N LEU A 119 -8.94 -13.78 -9.01
CA LEU A 119 -7.56 -13.67 -9.50
C LEU A 119 -7.04 -12.23 -9.46
N ILE A 120 -7.87 -11.25 -9.87
CA ILE A 120 -7.51 -9.83 -9.82
C ILE A 120 -7.24 -9.41 -8.37
N ARG A 121 -8.11 -9.78 -7.44
CA ARG A 121 -7.98 -9.41 -6.03
C ARG A 121 -6.79 -10.07 -5.37
N PHE A 122 -6.58 -11.35 -5.63
CA PHE A 122 -5.43 -12.11 -5.14
C PHE A 122 -4.12 -11.49 -5.67
N GLY A 123 -4.05 -11.23 -6.98
CA GLY A 123 -2.90 -10.60 -7.62
C GLY A 123 -2.60 -9.20 -7.06
N LEU A 124 -3.65 -8.40 -6.84
CA LEU A 124 -3.51 -7.05 -6.29
C LEU A 124 -3.02 -7.08 -4.83
N ALA A 125 -3.55 -8.00 -4.01
CA ALA A 125 -3.12 -8.19 -2.63
C ALA A 125 -1.67 -8.67 -2.54
N LEU A 126 -1.27 -9.62 -3.41
CA LEU A 126 0.12 -10.06 -3.52
C LEU A 126 1.05 -8.93 -3.96
N ALA A 127 0.67 -8.19 -4.99
CA ALA A 127 1.47 -7.06 -5.49
C ALA A 127 1.64 -5.98 -4.42
N ALA A 128 0.60 -5.68 -3.64
CA ALA A 128 0.69 -4.76 -2.50
C ALA A 128 1.65 -5.28 -1.43
N GLY A 129 1.52 -6.54 -1.02
CA GLY A 129 2.39 -7.16 -0.02
C GLY A 129 3.86 -7.21 -0.45
N LEU A 130 4.13 -7.72 -1.65
CA LEU A 130 5.48 -7.81 -2.19
C LEU A 130 6.10 -6.44 -2.47
N GLY A 131 5.32 -5.49 -3.03
CA GLY A 131 5.78 -4.14 -3.31
C GLY A 131 6.18 -3.37 -2.05
N LEU A 132 5.42 -3.52 -0.95
CA LEU A 132 5.77 -2.96 0.34
C LEU A 132 7.00 -3.64 0.96
N MET A 133 7.12 -4.97 0.82
CA MET A 133 8.25 -5.73 1.36
C MET A 133 9.57 -5.38 0.66
N GLN A 134 9.52 -5.20 -0.67
CA GLN A 134 10.65 -4.79 -1.49
C GLN A 134 10.93 -3.28 -1.44
N LYS A 135 10.09 -2.51 -0.72
CA LYS A 135 10.21 -1.05 -0.60
C LYS A 135 10.27 -0.34 -1.97
N THR A 136 9.53 -0.86 -2.94
CA THR A 136 9.52 -0.28 -4.30
C THR A 136 8.67 1.01 -4.33
N PRO A 137 9.04 2.02 -5.16
CA PRO A 137 8.29 3.28 -5.22
C PRO A 137 6.83 3.09 -5.69
N TRP A 138 6.55 2.09 -6.51
CA TRP A 138 5.20 1.75 -6.96
C TRP A 138 4.39 0.97 -5.90
N GLY A 139 5.06 0.26 -4.99
CA GLY A 139 4.43 -0.57 -3.96
C GLY A 139 3.48 0.23 -3.07
N ARG A 140 3.84 1.47 -2.73
CA ARG A 140 3.00 2.38 -1.96
C ARG A 140 1.66 2.67 -2.67
N TRP A 141 1.70 3.00 -3.96
CA TRP A 141 0.50 3.32 -4.74
C TRP A 141 -0.41 2.11 -4.91
N VAL A 142 0.17 0.96 -5.23
CA VAL A 142 -0.58 -0.29 -5.35
C VAL A 142 -1.24 -0.65 -4.02
N ALA A 143 -0.54 -0.50 -2.90
CA ALA A 143 -1.10 -0.78 -1.58
C ALA A 143 -2.25 0.18 -1.21
N ILE A 144 -2.19 1.46 -1.59
CA ILE A 144 -3.27 2.41 -1.39
C ILE A 144 -4.51 2.00 -2.21
N VAL A 145 -4.33 1.68 -3.49
CA VAL A 145 -5.42 1.23 -4.37
C VAL A 145 -6.03 -0.07 -3.85
N ALA A 146 -5.19 -1.05 -3.49
CA ALA A 146 -5.64 -2.31 -2.91
C ALA A 146 -6.38 -2.07 -1.59
N GLY A 147 -5.91 -1.14 -0.74
CA GLY A 147 -6.55 -0.75 0.51
C GLY A 147 -7.95 -0.17 0.29
N CYS A 148 -8.11 0.72 -0.69
CA CYS A 148 -9.42 1.28 -1.05
C CYS A 148 -10.39 0.19 -1.52
N LEU A 149 -9.92 -0.75 -2.35
CA LEU A 149 -10.76 -1.87 -2.81
C LEU A 149 -11.08 -2.87 -1.69
N ALA A 150 -10.17 -3.05 -0.74
CA ALA A 150 -10.38 -3.93 0.40
C ALA A 150 -11.45 -3.41 1.37
N LEU A 151 -11.73 -2.10 1.40
CA LEU A 151 -12.78 -1.51 2.26
C LEU A 151 -14.17 -2.11 2.02
N PHE A 152 -14.45 -2.57 0.80
CA PHE A 152 -15.72 -3.23 0.48
C PHE A 152 -15.87 -4.65 1.05
N HIS A 153 -14.82 -5.17 1.72
CA HIS A 153 -14.80 -6.55 2.24
C HIS A 153 -14.77 -6.60 3.75
N ILE A 154 -15.94 -6.55 4.34
CA ILE A 154 -16.17 -6.63 5.79
C ILE A 154 -16.03 -8.10 6.27
N PRO A 155 -15.32 -8.36 7.41
CA PRO A 155 -14.67 -7.39 8.30
C PRO A 155 -13.16 -7.23 8.05
N PHE A 156 -12.47 -8.25 7.52
CA PHE A 156 -11.00 -8.29 7.48
C PHE A 156 -10.39 -7.34 6.44
N GLY A 157 -11.02 -7.21 5.29
CA GLY A 157 -10.58 -6.31 4.24
C GLY A 157 -10.69 -4.85 4.67
N THR A 158 -11.78 -4.46 5.33
CA THR A 158 -11.97 -3.09 5.84
C THR A 158 -10.93 -2.73 6.88
N ALA A 159 -10.64 -3.62 7.84
CA ALA A 159 -9.64 -3.39 8.87
C ALA A 159 -8.24 -3.20 8.26
N LEU A 160 -7.85 -4.08 7.33
CA LEU A 160 -6.56 -3.99 6.64
C LEU A 160 -6.49 -2.75 5.74
N GLY A 161 -7.57 -2.43 5.02
CA GLY A 161 -7.66 -1.24 4.17
C GLY A 161 -7.51 0.06 4.97
N ILE A 162 -8.25 0.21 6.08
CA ILE A 162 -8.12 1.36 6.97
C ILE A 162 -6.71 1.48 7.53
N TRP A 163 -6.13 0.38 8.01
CA TRP A 163 -4.76 0.38 8.51
C TRP A 163 -3.75 0.80 7.44
N THR A 164 -3.89 0.30 6.22
CA THR A 164 -3.06 0.70 5.07
C THR A 164 -3.12 2.19 4.82
N LEU A 165 -4.32 2.77 4.78
CA LEU A 165 -4.50 4.19 4.55
C LEU A 165 -3.91 5.02 5.68
N ILE A 166 -4.13 4.66 6.95
CA ILE A 166 -3.55 5.36 8.11
C ILE A 166 -2.02 5.34 8.05
N VAL A 167 -1.41 4.18 7.74
CA VAL A 167 0.06 4.06 7.72
C VAL A 167 0.68 4.79 6.52
N LEU A 168 0.12 4.64 5.32
CA LEU A 168 0.73 5.15 4.09
C LEU A 168 0.36 6.60 3.75
N LEU A 169 -0.78 7.12 4.23
CA LEU A 169 -1.18 8.53 4.03
C LEU A 169 -0.63 9.45 5.12
N ASN A 170 -0.20 8.92 6.26
CA ASN A 170 0.41 9.73 7.30
C ASN A 170 1.75 10.30 6.81
N ALA A 171 1.85 11.63 6.74
CA ALA A 171 2.99 12.35 6.15
C ALA A 171 4.38 11.89 6.65
N PRO A 172 4.65 11.70 7.95
CA PRO A 172 5.96 11.22 8.42
C PRO A 172 6.28 9.80 7.94
N ASN A 173 5.30 8.91 7.86
CA ASN A 173 5.50 7.54 7.36
C ASN A 173 5.70 7.53 5.85
N ALA A 174 4.98 8.38 5.13
CA ALA A 174 5.09 8.52 3.68
C ALA A 174 6.49 8.99 3.28
N LEU A 175 7.01 10.04 3.91
CA LEU A 175 8.36 10.56 3.67
C LEU A 175 9.44 9.53 4.05
N GLY A 176 9.24 8.81 5.15
CA GLY A 176 10.14 7.73 5.56
C GLY A 176 10.16 6.58 4.56
N TYR A 177 9.01 6.17 4.03
CA TYR A 177 8.92 5.14 2.98
C TYR A 177 9.63 5.58 1.70
N ASP A 178 9.37 6.81 1.24
CA ASP A 178 9.97 7.34 0.01
C ASP A 178 11.50 7.50 0.14
N ALA A 179 12.02 7.74 1.34
CA ALA A 179 13.45 7.76 1.61
C ALA A 179 14.05 6.35 1.51
N MET A 180 13.37 5.32 2.03
CA MET A 180 13.82 3.92 1.94
C MET A 180 13.72 3.36 0.51
N ALA A 181 12.79 3.86 -0.30
CA ALA A 181 12.59 3.40 -1.69
C ALA A 181 13.60 3.99 -2.69
N ARG A 182 14.34 5.04 -2.28
CA ARG A 182 15.35 5.73 -3.11
C ARG A 182 16.80 5.34 -2.79
N GLY A 183 17.04 4.70 -1.67
CA GLY A 183 18.35 4.22 -1.22
C GLY A 183 18.61 2.80 -1.67
#